data_fd5044d195dc8277c95aa2bb183e10ea
#
_entry.id   fd5044d195dc8277c95aa2bb183e10ea
#
_cell.length_a   1.000
_cell.length_b   1.000
_cell.length_c   1.000
_cell.angle_alpha   90.00
_cell.angle_beta   90.00
_cell.angle_gamma   90.00
#
_symmetry.space_group_name_H-M   'P 1'
#
loop_
_entity.id
_entity.type
_entity.pdbx_description
1 polymer ?
#
loop_
_entity_poly.entity_id
_entity_poly.type
_entity_poly.pdbx_seq_one_letter_code
_entity_poly.pdbx_strand_id
1 'polypeptide(L)'
;MSTAWTSRYAQRAKNLKSSAIRELLKITQNPEIISFAGGLPAPDVFPTERFREACDRVLEKQAQLALQYGATEGYEPLREMIARHTTRYGVKAKPENVLLTSGSQQALDLIGKLLINPGDRVLV
;
A
#
# COMPACT_ATOMS: atom_id res chain seq x y z
N MET A 1 20.09 -8.14 -32.49
CA MET A 1 20.38 -6.75 -32.04
C MET A 1 19.70 -6.54 -30.69
N SER A 2 20.45 -6.57 -29.62
CA SER A 2 19.93 -6.28 -28.28
C SER A 2 19.59 -4.79 -28.22
N THR A 3 18.29 -4.49 -28.16
CA THR A 3 17.83 -3.11 -27.95
C THR A 3 18.26 -2.71 -26.56
N ALA A 4 19.29 -1.87 -26.44
CA ALA A 4 19.82 -1.44 -25.14
C ALA A 4 18.81 -0.52 -24.43
N TRP A 5 17.75 -1.09 -23.86
CA TRP A 5 16.76 -0.37 -23.05
C TRP A 5 17.40 0.37 -21.87
N THR A 6 18.56 -0.11 -21.40
CA THR A 6 19.32 0.49 -20.32
C THR A 6 19.70 1.96 -20.56
N SER A 7 19.90 2.33 -21.83
CA SER A 7 20.19 3.73 -22.18
C SER A 7 18.98 4.67 -22.07
N ARG A 8 17.77 4.11 -22.03
CA ARG A 8 16.51 4.86 -21.92
C ARG A 8 16.01 4.97 -20.47
N TYR A 9 16.62 4.26 -19.53
CA TYR A 9 16.23 4.31 -18.14
C TYR A 9 16.53 5.67 -17.53
N ALA A 10 15.60 6.18 -16.72
CA ALA A 10 15.81 7.38 -15.92
C ALA A 10 17.00 7.19 -14.98
N GLN A 11 17.67 8.29 -14.63
CA GLN A 11 18.84 8.28 -13.73
C GLN A 11 18.56 7.54 -12.42
N ARG A 12 17.35 7.75 -11.84
CA ARG A 12 16.90 7.07 -10.62
C ARG A 12 16.84 5.54 -10.76
N ALA A 13 16.52 5.02 -11.94
CA ALA A 13 16.44 3.58 -12.17
C ALA A 13 17.81 2.89 -12.13
N LYS A 14 18.89 3.62 -12.43
CA LYS A 14 20.25 3.08 -12.37
C LYS A 14 20.72 2.78 -10.95
N ASN A 15 20.11 3.46 -9.96
CA ASN A 15 20.45 3.32 -8.55
C ASN A 15 19.50 2.35 -7.81
N LEU A 16 18.48 1.82 -8.49
CA LEU A 16 17.59 0.83 -7.90
C LEU A 16 18.32 -0.50 -7.70
N LYS A 17 18.40 -0.93 -6.46
CA LYS A 17 18.93 -2.25 -6.09
C LYS A 17 17.78 -3.15 -5.65
N SER A 18 17.95 -4.46 -5.83
CA SER A 18 17.03 -5.45 -5.24
C SER A 18 17.01 -5.29 -3.71
N SER A 19 15.82 -5.37 -3.13
CA SER A 19 15.68 -5.35 -1.67
C SER A 19 16.20 -6.66 -1.08
N ALA A 20 17.18 -6.59 -0.17
CA ALA A 20 17.69 -7.75 0.56
C ALA A 20 16.56 -8.52 1.27
N ILE A 21 15.56 -7.81 1.80
CA ILE A 21 14.38 -8.41 2.45
C ILE A 21 13.58 -9.24 1.44
N ARG A 22 13.40 -8.76 0.20
CA ARG A 22 12.68 -9.52 -0.83
C ARG A 22 13.41 -10.79 -1.24
N GLU A 23 14.73 -10.76 -1.29
CA GLU A 23 15.52 -11.97 -1.58
C GLU A 23 15.40 -12.98 -0.43
N LEU A 24 15.41 -12.54 0.82
CA LEU A 24 15.16 -13.39 1.98
C LEU A 24 13.74 -14.00 1.95
N LEU A 25 12.73 -13.22 1.56
CA LEU A 25 11.36 -13.71 1.46
C LEU A 25 11.19 -14.83 0.41
N LYS A 26 12.04 -14.91 -0.63
CA LYS A 26 12.04 -16.04 -1.57
C LYS A 26 12.44 -17.34 -0.89
N ILE A 27 13.38 -17.29 0.04
CA ILE A 27 13.85 -18.47 0.80
C ILE A 27 12.73 -18.96 1.73
N THR A 28 11.96 -18.03 2.32
CA THR A 28 10.88 -18.36 3.26
C THR A 28 9.62 -18.93 2.60
N GLN A 29 9.57 -18.98 1.26
CA GLN A 29 8.50 -19.65 0.52
C GLN A 29 8.60 -21.20 0.57
N ASN A 30 9.73 -21.74 1.01
CA ASN A 30 9.86 -23.18 1.21
C ASN A 30 9.01 -23.59 2.44
N PRO A 31 8.03 -24.51 2.30
CA PRO A 31 7.14 -24.92 3.39
C PRO A 31 7.85 -25.64 4.55
N GLU A 32 9.07 -26.13 4.34
CA GLU A 32 9.88 -26.75 5.40
C GLU A 32 10.56 -25.73 6.33
N ILE A 33 10.52 -24.44 5.96
CA ILE A 33 11.18 -23.37 6.71
C ILE A 33 10.17 -22.65 7.60
N ILE A 34 10.37 -22.71 8.90
CA ILE A 34 9.67 -21.86 9.86
C ILE A 34 10.35 -20.51 9.88
N SER A 35 9.68 -19.49 9.30
CA SER A 35 10.24 -18.16 9.17
C SER A 35 9.73 -17.21 10.24
N PHE A 36 10.65 -16.55 10.93
CA PHE A 36 10.38 -15.41 11.81
C PHE A 36 10.77 -14.07 11.15
N ALA A 37 11.08 -14.07 9.85
CA ALA A 37 11.49 -12.92 9.10
C ALA A 37 10.30 -12.26 8.38
N GLY A 38 10.42 -10.94 8.10
CA GLY A 38 9.52 -10.20 7.23
C GLY A 38 8.19 -9.76 7.83
N GLY A 39 7.86 -10.19 9.05
CA GLY A 39 6.63 -9.77 9.74
C GLY A 39 5.34 -10.15 9.01
N LEU A 40 5.36 -11.23 8.21
CA LEU A 40 4.17 -11.72 7.52
C LEU A 40 3.17 -12.29 8.52
N PRO A 41 1.88 -11.91 8.45
CA PRO A 41 0.85 -12.54 9.26
C PRO A 41 0.70 -14.03 8.94
N ALA A 42 0.35 -14.85 9.93
CA ALA A 42 0.04 -16.25 9.70
C ALA A 42 -1.19 -16.37 8.76
N PRO A 43 -1.14 -17.24 7.74
CA PRO A 43 -2.22 -17.32 6.74
C PRO A 43 -3.58 -17.71 7.32
N ASP A 44 -3.60 -18.50 8.38
CA ASP A 44 -4.78 -19.01 9.07
C ASP A 44 -5.52 -17.95 9.90
N VAL A 45 -4.89 -16.81 10.19
CA VAL A 45 -5.57 -15.71 10.91
C VAL A 45 -6.31 -14.73 9.99
N PHE A 46 -6.20 -14.89 8.67
CA PHE A 46 -6.93 -14.03 7.74
C PHE A 46 -8.45 -14.29 7.83
N PRO A 47 -9.27 -13.25 8.01
CA PRO A 47 -10.72 -13.37 8.14
C PRO A 47 -11.39 -13.57 6.78
N THR A 48 -11.03 -14.61 6.04
CA THR A 48 -11.41 -14.84 4.64
C THR A 48 -12.93 -14.88 4.45
N GLU A 49 -13.66 -15.57 5.32
CA GLU A 49 -15.12 -15.66 5.24
C GLU A 49 -15.79 -14.31 5.46
N ARG A 50 -15.37 -13.55 6.47
CA ARG A 50 -15.91 -12.20 6.71
C ARG A 50 -15.63 -11.26 5.56
N PHE A 51 -14.45 -11.41 4.93
CA PHE A 51 -14.09 -10.63 3.75
C PHE A 51 -14.98 -10.97 2.56
N ARG A 52 -15.19 -12.27 2.31
CA ARG A 52 -16.10 -12.76 1.26
C ARG A 52 -17.52 -12.21 1.44
N GLU A 53 -18.09 -12.37 2.64
CA GLU A 53 -19.42 -11.84 2.97
C GLU A 53 -19.51 -10.31 2.77
N ALA A 54 -18.44 -9.57 3.07
CA ALA A 54 -18.41 -8.13 2.85
C ALA A 54 -18.42 -7.79 1.35
N CYS A 55 -17.66 -8.53 0.53
CA CYS A 55 -17.65 -8.37 -0.92
C CYS A 55 -19.03 -8.68 -1.51
N ASP A 56 -19.64 -9.79 -1.10
CA ASP A 56 -20.96 -10.20 -1.57
C ASP A 56 -22.01 -9.12 -1.28
N ARG A 57 -22.06 -8.61 -0.03
CA ARG A 57 -22.96 -7.52 0.35
C ARG A 57 -22.76 -6.24 -0.48
N VAL A 58 -21.52 -5.88 -0.78
CA VAL A 58 -21.22 -4.69 -1.58
C VAL A 58 -21.67 -4.89 -3.02
N LEU A 59 -21.38 -6.05 -3.60
CA LEU A 59 -21.75 -6.35 -4.99
C LEU A 59 -23.26 -6.50 -5.16
N GLU A 60 -23.98 -7.05 -4.18
CA GLU A 60 -25.44 -7.13 -4.21
C GLU A 60 -26.12 -5.77 -4.11
N LYS A 61 -25.60 -4.87 -3.24
CA LYS A 61 -26.30 -3.63 -2.90
C LYS A 61 -25.78 -2.41 -3.65
N GLN A 62 -24.52 -2.39 -4.04
CA GLN A 62 -23.82 -1.19 -4.51
C GLN A 62 -22.83 -1.50 -5.65
N ALA A 63 -23.05 -2.55 -6.44
CA ALA A 63 -22.12 -2.97 -7.49
C ALA A 63 -21.71 -1.82 -8.42
N GLN A 64 -22.68 -1.04 -8.90
CA GLN A 64 -22.43 0.07 -9.81
C GLN A 64 -21.50 1.13 -9.20
N LEU A 65 -21.69 1.45 -7.92
CA LEU A 65 -20.85 2.39 -7.19
C LEU A 65 -19.47 1.80 -6.92
N ALA A 66 -19.42 0.54 -6.47
CA ALA A 66 -18.17 -0.12 -6.08
C ALA A 66 -17.23 -0.38 -7.26
N LEU A 67 -17.76 -0.59 -8.45
CA LEU A 67 -17.00 -0.89 -9.67
C LEU A 67 -16.74 0.33 -10.56
N GLN A 68 -17.27 1.51 -10.18
CA GLN A 68 -17.08 2.75 -10.93
C GLN A 68 -15.85 3.52 -10.44
N TYR A 69 -15.35 4.40 -11.29
CA TYR A 69 -14.36 5.41 -10.87
C TYR A 69 -14.90 6.26 -9.72
N GLY A 70 -14.04 6.55 -8.75
CA GLY A 70 -14.34 7.39 -7.59
C GLY A 70 -13.53 8.68 -7.56
N ALA A 71 -13.70 9.43 -6.49
CA ALA A 71 -12.89 10.62 -6.20
C ALA A 71 -11.42 10.25 -6.01
N THR A 72 -10.51 11.15 -6.42
CA THR A 72 -9.06 10.96 -6.28
C THR A 72 -8.63 10.73 -4.84
N GLU A 73 -9.30 11.40 -3.91
CA GLU A 73 -9.06 11.29 -2.48
C GLU A 73 -9.54 9.95 -1.90
N GLY A 74 -10.38 9.25 -2.62
CA GLY A 74 -10.98 7.99 -2.23
C GLY A 74 -12.42 8.12 -1.71
N TYR A 75 -13.02 6.97 -1.40
CA TYR A 75 -14.41 6.82 -1.00
C TYR A 75 -14.71 7.56 0.30
N GLU A 76 -15.60 8.56 0.24
CA GLU A 76 -15.87 9.50 1.33
C GLU A 76 -16.31 8.81 2.64
N PRO A 77 -17.24 7.83 2.65
CA PRO A 77 -17.62 7.16 3.89
C PRO A 77 -16.46 6.44 4.59
N LEU A 78 -15.49 5.92 3.82
CA LEU A 78 -14.29 5.33 4.39
C LEU A 78 -13.36 6.39 4.98
N ARG A 79 -13.21 7.52 4.31
CA ARG A 79 -12.42 8.67 4.81
C ARG A 79 -12.98 9.21 6.12
N GLU A 80 -14.32 9.34 6.22
CA GLU A 80 -15.00 9.70 7.48
C GLU A 80 -14.74 8.68 8.60
N MET A 81 -14.83 7.39 8.28
CA MET A 81 -14.56 6.33 9.26
C MET A 81 -13.12 6.40 9.76
N ILE A 82 -12.15 6.61 8.87
CA ILE A 82 -10.73 6.76 9.22
C ILE A 82 -10.54 8.00 10.10
N ALA A 83 -11.09 9.14 9.71
CA ALA A 83 -11.01 10.38 10.49
C ALA A 83 -11.54 10.22 11.93
N ARG A 84 -12.67 9.53 12.09
CA ARG A 84 -13.18 9.15 13.41
C ARG A 84 -12.26 8.17 14.14
N HIS A 85 -11.71 7.20 13.45
CA HIS A 85 -10.83 6.19 14.05
C HIS A 85 -9.53 6.79 14.58
N THR A 86 -8.95 7.75 13.88
CA THR A 86 -7.68 8.39 14.27
C THR A 86 -7.78 9.17 15.58
N THR A 87 -8.98 9.56 16.00
CA THR A 87 -9.17 10.22 17.31
C THR A 87 -8.76 9.35 18.49
N ARG A 88 -8.82 8.02 18.36
CA ARG A 88 -8.35 7.06 19.36
C ARG A 88 -6.84 7.15 19.62
N TYR A 89 -6.11 7.68 18.66
CA TYR A 89 -4.65 7.88 18.71
C TYR A 89 -4.30 9.35 18.98
N GLY A 90 -5.27 10.16 19.42
CA GLY A 90 -5.05 11.59 19.70
C GLY A 90 -4.99 12.48 18.47
N VAL A 91 -5.21 11.94 17.26
CA VAL A 91 -5.19 12.71 16.01
C VAL A 91 -6.60 13.22 15.70
N LYS A 92 -6.78 14.53 15.68
CA LYS A 92 -8.03 15.18 15.27
C LYS A 92 -7.98 15.43 13.76
N ALA A 93 -8.50 14.50 12.99
CA ALA A 93 -8.59 14.63 11.53
C ALA A 93 -10.06 14.83 11.09
N LYS A 94 -10.23 15.51 9.98
CA LYS A 94 -11.48 15.58 9.21
C LYS A 94 -11.36 14.72 7.95
N PRO A 95 -12.46 14.36 7.28
CA PRO A 95 -12.40 13.61 6.02
C PRO A 95 -11.47 14.24 4.97
N GLU A 96 -11.40 15.59 4.92
CA GLU A 96 -10.53 16.32 3.99
C GLU A 96 -9.03 16.13 4.27
N ASN A 97 -8.67 15.64 5.46
CA ASN A 97 -7.29 15.33 5.82
C ASN A 97 -6.91 13.88 5.53
N VAL A 98 -7.80 13.12 4.88
CA VAL A 98 -7.59 11.69 4.59
C VAL A 98 -7.52 11.47 3.10
N LEU A 99 -6.42 10.88 2.65
CA LEU A 99 -6.23 10.37 1.29
C LEU A 99 -6.09 8.85 1.34
N LEU A 100 -6.90 8.14 0.57
CA LEU A 100 -6.79 6.69 0.44
C LEU A 100 -5.71 6.33 -0.58
N THR A 101 -4.85 5.39 -0.24
CA THR A 101 -3.78 4.92 -1.11
C THR A 101 -3.82 3.41 -1.28
N SER A 102 -3.29 2.90 -2.39
CA SER A 102 -3.11 1.47 -2.64
C SER A 102 -1.89 0.94 -1.87
N GLY A 103 -2.01 0.92 -0.54
CA GLY A 103 -0.96 0.50 0.37
C GLY A 103 0.05 1.59 0.71
N SER A 104 0.90 1.29 1.71
CA SER A 104 1.87 2.24 2.27
C SER A 104 2.95 2.70 1.28
N GLN A 105 3.31 1.88 0.31
CA GLN A 105 4.32 2.25 -0.69
C GLN A 105 3.88 3.44 -1.56
N GLN A 106 2.61 3.48 -1.95
CA GLN A 106 2.08 4.65 -2.67
C GLN A 106 2.09 5.90 -1.78
N ALA A 107 1.70 5.76 -0.50
CA ALA A 107 1.73 6.87 0.44
C ALA A 107 3.15 7.43 0.60
N LEU A 108 4.16 6.56 0.80
CA LEU A 108 5.55 6.96 0.93
C LEU A 108 6.09 7.64 -0.35
N ASP A 109 5.75 7.12 -1.53
CA ASP A 109 6.14 7.72 -2.80
C ASP A 109 5.54 9.12 -2.97
N LEU A 110 4.26 9.29 -2.63
CA LEU A 110 3.58 10.60 -2.69
C LEU A 110 4.18 11.59 -1.70
N ILE A 111 4.43 11.17 -0.44
CA ILE A 111 5.07 12.02 0.58
C ILE A 111 6.47 12.42 0.13
N GLY A 112 7.24 11.47 -0.38
CA GLY A 112 8.59 11.75 -0.90
C GLY A 112 8.57 12.78 -2.03
N LYS A 113 7.65 12.64 -2.98
CA LYS A 113 7.48 13.58 -4.10
C LYS A 113 7.04 14.97 -3.66
N LEU A 114 6.23 15.04 -2.60
CA LEU A 114 5.66 16.29 -2.11
C LEU A 114 6.65 17.09 -1.26
N LEU A 115 7.43 16.40 -0.42
CA LEU A 115 8.18 17.04 0.66
C LEU A 115 9.71 17.00 0.51
N ILE A 116 10.26 16.19 -0.42
CA ILE A 116 11.71 15.96 -0.51
C ILE A 116 12.26 16.48 -1.84
N ASN A 117 13.26 17.34 -1.76
CA ASN A 117 14.03 17.82 -2.91
C ASN A 117 15.36 17.08 -3.07
N PRO A 118 15.99 17.13 -4.27
CA PRO A 118 17.35 16.63 -4.44
C PRO A 118 18.32 17.30 -3.45
N GLY A 119 19.03 16.49 -2.67
CA GLY A 119 19.98 16.95 -1.66
C GLY A 119 19.43 17.03 -0.23
N ASP A 120 18.14 16.89 -0.02
CA ASP A 120 17.55 16.83 1.32
C ASP A 120 18.01 15.56 2.06
N ARG A 121 18.23 15.68 3.36
CA ARG A 121 18.62 14.56 4.23
C ARG A 121 17.39 13.86 4.76
N VAL A 122 17.28 12.56 4.52
CA VAL A 122 16.21 11.69 5.03
C VAL A 122 16.81 10.69 6.00
N LEU A 123 16.23 10.61 7.20
CA LEU A 123 16.56 9.59 8.18
C LEU A 123 15.66 8.36 7.96
N VAL A 124 16.27 7.18 7.86
CA VAL A 124 15.60 5.89 7.66
C VAL A 124 16.15 4.85 8.63
#